data_468e5ff1f1eb34f52dfc9f49d3eab7e8
#
_entry.id   468e5ff1f1eb34f52dfc9f49d3eab7e8
#
_cell.length_a   1.000
_cell.length_b   1.000
_cell.length_c   1.000
_cell.angle_alpha   90.00
_cell.angle_beta   90.00
_cell.angle_gamma   90.00
#
_symmetry.space_group_name_H-M   'P 1'
#
loop_
_entity.id
_entity.type
_entity.pdbx_description
1 polymer ?
#
loop_
_entity_poly.entity_id
_entity_poly.type
_entity_poly.pdbx_seq_one_letter_code
_entity_poly.pdbx_strand_id
1 'polypeptide(L)'
;MRRKLVIAVIMAVLGSAFSASVSNASQVEISATSVKPIELKQINSKLRIVSLANGAAEILNSLGLRNSIVGRDIASTTPELKAIPIVTSGHQVIAEKVISLKPSLVIIDASIGPKSAIDSIKKAKIKVASIPEAWNLQDIQKKVLAIGKLVNENSQARNLNGLMQKATIQSKSNLGWQPKVVFLYLRGPSSIYLIGGPGSGADSLVGALGGVDVGAKTLKTPFNTLTSEALIAANPDVFLVMSKGLQSVGGVSGFLKLPGVAQTNAGKTKRILSVDDSLLLSFGPRTPALLTKMSEALKAMK
;
A
#
# COMPACT_ATOMS: atom_id res chain seq x y z
N MET A 1 -9.08 30.65 -80.80
CA MET A 1 -7.97 31.01 -79.92
C MET A 1 -8.46 31.01 -78.49
N ARG A 2 -8.16 29.97 -77.73
CA ARG A 2 -8.54 29.81 -76.25
C ARG A 2 -7.25 29.71 -75.45
N ARG A 3 -6.99 30.79 -74.65
CA ARG A 3 -5.89 30.79 -73.67
C ARG A 3 -6.25 29.90 -72.47
N LYS A 4 -5.45 28.89 -72.16
CA LYS A 4 -5.53 28.09 -70.93
C LYS A 4 -4.76 28.81 -69.82
N LEU A 5 -5.46 29.15 -68.77
CA LEU A 5 -4.90 29.68 -67.51
C LEU A 5 -4.46 28.47 -66.63
N VAL A 6 -3.18 28.42 -66.30
CA VAL A 6 -2.62 27.44 -65.38
C VAL A 6 -2.55 28.12 -64.01
N ILE A 7 -3.37 27.63 -63.08
CA ILE A 7 -3.33 28.06 -61.69
C ILE A 7 -2.40 27.09 -60.94
N ALA A 8 -1.26 27.61 -60.47
CA ALA A 8 -0.35 26.88 -59.56
C ALA A 8 -0.89 27.01 -58.14
N VAL A 9 -1.30 25.90 -57.55
CA VAL A 9 -1.65 25.81 -56.13
C VAL A 9 -0.38 25.53 -55.34
N ILE A 10 0.08 26.52 -54.55
CA ILE A 10 1.16 26.37 -53.59
C ILE A 10 0.52 25.77 -52.32
N MET A 11 0.79 24.49 -52.06
CA MET A 11 0.49 23.88 -50.75
C MET A 11 1.55 24.31 -49.71
N ALA A 12 1.17 25.24 -48.84
CA ALA A 12 1.96 25.52 -47.63
C ALA A 12 1.70 24.40 -46.60
N VAL A 13 2.68 23.50 -46.43
CA VAL A 13 2.66 22.52 -45.33
C VAL A 13 3.05 23.26 -44.06
N LEU A 14 2.04 23.64 -43.25
CA LEU A 14 2.23 24.09 -41.89
C LEU A 14 2.58 22.86 -41.04
N GLY A 15 3.86 22.64 -40.79
CA GLY A 15 4.37 21.72 -39.81
C GLY A 15 4.00 22.21 -38.40
N SER A 16 2.88 21.73 -37.84
CA SER A 16 2.59 21.86 -36.42
C SER A 16 3.54 21.01 -35.65
N ALA A 17 4.59 21.60 -35.10
CA ALA A 17 5.43 21.00 -34.09
C ALA A 17 4.55 20.72 -32.86
N PHE A 18 4.12 19.49 -32.70
CA PHE A 18 3.50 18.98 -31.46
C PHE A 18 4.59 18.95 -30.39
N SER A 19 4.77 20.06 -29.68
CA SER A 19 5.53 20.07 -28.43
C SER A 19 4.71 19.27 -27.45
N ALA A 20 5.06 17.99 -27.27
CA ALA A 20 4.57 17.19 -26.16
C ALA A 20 5.08 17.86 -24.88
N SER A 21 4.26 18.70 -24.26
CA SER A 21 4.48 19.18 -22.91
C SER A 21 4.43 17.95 -22.01
N VAL A 22 5.57 17.51 -21.51
CA VAL A 22 5.65 16.56 -20.39
C VAL A 22 5.02 17.29 -19.20
N SER A 23 3.73 17.05 -18.96
CA SER A 23 3.09 17.56 -17.75
C SER A 23 3.68 16.78 -16.59
N ASN A 24 4.56 17.39 -15.80
CA ASN A 24 5.02 16.83 -14.54
C ASN A 24 3.79 16.62 -13.65
N ALA A 25 3.41 15.37 -13.44
CA ALA A 25 2.29 15.03 -12.57
C ALA A 25 2.63 15.43 -11.13
N SER A 26 1.98 16.47 -10.61
CA SER A 26 2.19 16.92 -9.22
C SER A 26 1.40 16.07 -8.20
N GLN A 27 0.34 15.40 -8.64
CA GLN A 27 -0.50 14.56 -7.80
C GLN A 27 -0.71 13.21 -8.47
N VAL A 28 -0.41 12.13 -7.78
CA VAL A 28 -0.62 10.77 -8.26
C VAL A 28 -1.32 9.97 -7.18
N GLU A 29 -2.39 9.26 -7.55
CA GLU A 29 -3.06 8.30 -6.69
C GLU A 29 -2.82 6.87 -7.18
N ILE A 30 -2.39 5.99 -6.26
CA ILE A 30 -2.27 4.55 -6.51
C ILE A 30 -3.43 3.85 -5.80
N SER A 31 -4.44 3.47 -6.56
CA SER A 31 -5.62 2.77 -6.05
C SER A 31 -5.35 1.28 -5.82
N ALA A 32 -6.13 0.64 -4.93
CA ALA A 32 -6.03 -0.79 -4.64
C ALA A 32 -6.19 -1.66 -5.90
N THR A 33 -7.05 -1.25 -6.83
CA THR A 33 -7.34 -1.99 -8.07
C THR A 33 -6.26 -1.85 -9.15
N SER A 34 -5.41 -0.82 -9.05
CA SER A 34 -4.30 -0.61 -9.98
C SER A 34 -3.08 -1.50 -9.72
N VAL A 35 -3.07 -2.21 -8.59
CA VAL A 35 -1.95 -3.03 -8.12
C VAL A 35 -2.44 -4.47 -7.91
N LYS A 36 -2.00 -5.38 -8.77
CA LYS A 36 -2.38 -6.80 -8.69
C LYS A 36 -1.40 -7.59 -7.82
N PRO A 37 -1.90 -8.55 -6.99
CA PRO A 37 -1.05 -9.47 -6.26
C PRO A 37 -0.37 -10.47 -7.19
N ILE A 38 0.74 -11.06 -6.74
CA ILE A 38 1.25 -12.29 -7.31
C ILE A 38 0.40 -13.43 -6.78
N GLU A 39 -0.18 -14.24 -7.65
CA GLU A 39 -1.07 -15.34 -7.28
C GLU A 39 -0.55 -16.67 -7.84
N LEU A 40 -0.62 -17.71 -7.01
CA LEU A 40 -0.36 -19.09 -7.39
C LEU A 40 -1.68 -19.79 -7.76
N LYS A 41 -1.56 -20.95 -8.41
CA LYS A 41 -2.74 -21.77 -8.78
C LYS A 41 -3.53 -22.15 -7.53
N GLN A 42 -4.86 -22.07 -7.66
CA GLN A 42 -5.77 -22.46 -6.58
C GLN A 42 -5.60 -23.95 -6.22
N ILE A 43 -5.62 -24.23 -4.93
CA ILE A 43 -5.50 -25.57 -4.36
C ILE A 43 -6.77 -25.93 -3.58
N ASN A 44 -7.10 -27.20 -3.58
CA ASN A 44 -8.19 -27.72 -2.77
C ASN A 44 -7.69 -27.99 -1.35
N SER A 45 -8.30 -27.35 -0.37
CA SER A 45 -8.00 -27.56 1.05
C SER A 45 -9.29 -27.68 1.84
N LYS A 46 -9.27 -28.55 2.85
CA LYS A 46 -10.38 -28.72 3.82
C LYS A 46 -10.36 -27.69 4.93
N LEU A 47 -9.35 -26.82 4.97
CA LEU A 47 -9.22 -25.77 6.00
C LEU A 47 -10.34 -24.75 5.86
N ARG A 48 -10.83 -24.29 7.00
CA ARG A 48 -11.72 -23.15 7.16
C ARG A 48 -10.98 -22.09 7.96
N ILE A 49 -10.53 -21.04 7.30
CA ILE A 49 -9.59 -20.07 7.89
C ILE A 49 -10.30 -18.73 8.10
N VAL A 50 -10.25 -18.21 9.29
CA VAL A 50 -10.53 -16.80 9.56
C VAL A 50 -9.20 -16.06 9.65
N SER A 51 -9.02 -15.07 8.77
CA SER A 51 -7.80 -14.28 8.66
C SER A 51 -8.02 -12.90 9.25
N LEU A 52 -7.41 -12.63 10.40
CA LEU A 52 -7.53 -11.36 11.12
C LEU A 52 -6.24 -10.55 11.10
N ALA A 53 -5.08 -11.22 10.95
CA ALA A 53 -3.80 -10.55 10.85
C ALA A 53 -3.71 -9.69 9.57
N ASN A 54 -3.15 -8.49 9.69
CA ASN A 54 -3.03 -7.54 8.58
C ASN A 54 -2.35 -8.18 7.37
N GLY A 55 -2.97 -8.10 6.18
CA GLY A 55 -2.45 -8.65 4.91
C GLY A 55 -2.43 -10.19 4.83
N ALA A 56 -2.83 -10.94 5.88
CA ALA A 56 -2.77 -12.40 5.85
C ALA A 56 -3.81 -13.01 4.89
N ALA A 57 -4.99 -12.43 4.76
CA ALA A 57 -6.00 -12.89 3.80
C ALA A 57 -5.50 -12.79 2.35
N GLU A 58 -4.75 -11.75 2.02
CA GLU A 58 -4.13 -11.59 0.71
C GLU A 58 -3.03 -12.62 0.46
N ILE A 59 -2.20 -12.91 1.47
CA ILE A 59 -1.17 -13.96 1.36
C ILE A 59 -1.82 -15.34 1.16
N LEU A 60 -2.88 -15.67 1.90
CA LEU A 60 -3.63 -16.90 1.72
C LEU A 60 -4.23 -17.02 0.31
N ASN A 61 -4.83 -15.92 -0.21
CA ASN A 61 -5.32 -15.87 -1.59
C ASN A 61 -4.19 -16.15 -2.58
N SER A 62 -3.05 -15.51 -2.40
CA SER A 62 -1.87 -15.66 -3.26
C SER A 62 -1.24 -17.05 -3.19
N LEU A 63 -1.36 -17.75 -2.06
CA LEU A 63 -0.97 -19.16 -1.91
C LEU A 63 -1.97 -20.14 -2.58
N GLY A 64 -3.06 -19.65 -3.18
CA GLY A 64 -4.09 -20.48 -3.80
C GLY A 64 -5.14 -21.01 -2.81
N LEU A 65 -5.26 -20.41 -1.62
CA LEU A 65 -6.19 -20.84 -0.55
C LEU A 65 -7.42 -19.94 -0.40
N ARG A 66 -7.78 -19.17 -1.43
CA ARG A 66 -8.92 -18.26 -1.35
C ARG A 66 -10.20 -18.95 -0.86
N ASN A 67 -10.49 -20.14 -1.37
CA ASN A 67 -11.71 -20.91 -1.03
C ASN A 67 -11.70 -21.42 0.43
N SER A 68 -10.56 -21.42 1.08
CA SER A 68 -10.42 -21.78 2.49
C SER A 68 -10.70 -20.61 3.43
N ILE A 69 -10.72 -19.37 2.94
CA ILE A 69 -10.96 -18.18 3.76
C ILE A 69 -12.46 -18.00 3.96
N VAL A 70 -12.93 -18.21 5.19
CA VAL A 70 -14.34 -18.11 5.57
C VAL A 70 -14.69 -16.81 6.30
N GLY A 71 -13.69 -16.04 6.75
CA GLY A 71 -13.87 -14.74 7.38
C GLY A 71 -12.58 -13.93 7.31
N ARG A 72 -12.71 -12.61 7.28
CA ARG A 72 -11.58 -11.67 7.16
C ARG A 72 -11.74 -10.43 8.04
N ASP A 73 -10.64 -9.71 8.23
CA ASP A 73 -10.64 -8.37 8.81
C ASP A 73 -11.23 -7.34 7.83
N ILE A 74 -11.54 -6.15 8.35
CA ILE A 74 -12.11 -5.04 7.56
C ILE A 74 -11.07 -4.42 6.60
N ALA A 75 -9.77 -4.53 6.89
CA ALA A 75 -8.69 -3.92 6.09
C ALA A 75 -8.33 -4.74 4.86
N SER A 76 -8.70 -6.02 4.80
CA SER A 76 -8.49 -6.91 3.64
C SER A 76 -9.50 -6.62 2.53
N THR A 77 -9.25 -5.57 1.74
CA THR A 77 -10.23 -4.97 0.80
C THR A 77 -10.00 -5.34 -0.67
N THR A 78 -9.14 -6.30 -1.00
CA THR A 78 -8.92 -6.69 -2.39
C THR A 78 -10.21 -7.22 -3.03
N PRO A 79 -10.42 -6.98 -4.34
CA PRO A 79 -11.65 -7.40 -5.03
C PRO A 79 -11.98 -8.89 -4.84
N GLU A 80 -10.95 -9.74 -4.86
CA GLU A 80 -11.04 -11.20 -4.74
C GLU A 80 -11.58 -11.63 -3.37
N LEU A 81 -11.36 -10.82 -2.33
CA LEU A 81 -11.79 -11.09 -0.96
C LEU A 81 -13.13 -10.44 -0.60
N LYS A 82 -13.69 -9.61 -1.49
CA LYS A 82 -14.87 -8.78 -1.20
C LYS A 82 -16.09 -9.59 -0.72
N ALA A 83 -16.30 -10.80 -1.27
CA ALA A 83 -17.41 -11.66 -0.91
C ALA A 83 -17.24 -12.38 0.45
N ILE A 84 -16.03 -12.33 1.05
CA ILE A 84 -15.73 -13.00 2.32
C ILE A 84 -16.27 -12.15 3.48
N PRO A 85 -17.02 -12.73 4.45
CA PRO A 85 -17.58 -12.00 5.58
C PRO A 85 -16.53 -11.26 6.40
N ILE A 86 -16.84 -10.02 6.78
CA ILE A 86 -16.03 -9.23 7.73
C ILE A 86 -16.43 -9.60 9.15
N VAL A 87 -15.44 -9.98 9.96
CA VAL A 87 -15.63 -10.42 11.35
C VAL A 87 -14.93 -9.50 12.37
N THR A 88 -14.52 -8.31 11.91
CA THR A 88 -13.94 -7.26 12.78
C THR A 88 -14.68 -5.95 12.63
N SER A 89 -14.50 -5.06 13.60
CA SER A 89 -14.81 -3.62 13.54
C SER A 89 -13.52 -2.87 13.87
N GLY A 90 -12.87 -2.29 12.85
CA GLY A 90 -11.48 -1.85 13.00
C GLY A 90 -10.57 -3.02 13.38
N HIS A 91 -9.77 -2.85 14.42
CA HIS A 91 -8.92 -3.92 14.99
C HIS A 91 -9.64 -4.80 16.04
N GLN A 92 -10.91 -4.53 16.32
CA GLN A 92 -11.68 -5.28 17.32
C GLN A 92 -12.35 -6.49 16.68
N VAL A 93 -12.03 -7.67 17.19
CA VAL A 93 -12.61 -8.95 16.75
C VAL A 93 -14.01 -9.11 17.34
N ILE A 94 -14.96 -9.54 16.52
CA ILE A 94 -16.31 -9.92 16.95
C ILE A 94 -16.35 -11.44 17.10
N ALA A 95 -16.08 -11.92 18.33
CA ALA A 95 -15.87 -13.34 18.61
C ALA A 95 -17.04 -14.22 18.14
N GLU A 96 -18.28 -13.79 18.34
CA GLU A 96 -19.48 -14.52 17.94
C GLU A 96 -19.54 -14.73 16.43
N LYS A 97 -19.17 -13.71 15.63
CA LYS A 97 -19.09 -13.83 14.16
C LYS A 97 -18.01 -14.84 13.75
N VAL A 98 -16.85 -14.83 14.42
CA VAL A 98 -15.78 -15.79 14.15
C VAL A 98 -16.24 -17.22 14.47
N ILE A 99 -16.82 -17.44 15.67
CA ILE A 99 -17.27 -18.76 16.14
C ILE A 99 -18.37 -19.31 15.23
N SER A 100 -19.32 -18.47 14.79
CA SER A 100 -20.44 -18.90 13.92
C SER A 100 -19.99 -19.43 12.56
N LEU A 101 -18.82 -18.99 12.08
CA LEU A 101 -18.21 -19.49 10.83
C LEU A 101 -17.58 -20.87 10.99
N LYS A 102 -17.50 -21.43 12.21
CA LYS A 102 -16.89 -22.74 12.53
C LYS A 102 -15.52 -22.92 11.85
N PRO A 103 -14.55 -22.00 12.06
CA PRO A 103 -13.24 -22.13 11.44
C PRO A 103 -12.43 -23.25 12.10
N SER A 104 -11.55 -23.89 11.32
CA SER A 104 -10.54 -24.81 11.85
C SER A 104 -9.27 -24.06 12.32
N LEU A 105 -9.07 -22.83 11.83
CA LEU A 105 -7.91 -21.99 12.13
C LEU A 105 -8.29 -20.51 12.10
N VAL A 106 -7.85 -19.78 13.11
CA VAL A 106 -7.89 -18.31 13.15
C VAL A 106 -6.46 -17.80 13.17
N ILE A 107 -6.10 -16.91 12.23
CA ILE A 107 -4.77 -16.30 12.11
C ILE A 107 -4.85 -14.87 12.62
N ILE A 108 -4.03 -14.53 13.61
CA ILE A 108 -3.93 -13.19 14.22
C ILE A 108 -2.49 -12.68 14.16
N ASP A 109 -2.30 -11.39 14.41
CA ASP A 109 -1.02 -10.76 14.76
C ASP A 109 -1.13 -10.01 16.09
N ALA A 110 -0.08 -9.30 16.49
CA ALA A 110 -0.03 -8.59 17.76
C ALA A 110 -1.01 -7.40 17.86
N SER A 111 -1.48 -6.86 16.73
CA SER A 111 -2.39 -5.71 16.69
C SER A 111 -3.86 -6.09 16.95
N ILE A 112 -4.20 -7.38 16.91
CA ILE A 112 -5.58 -7.87 16.97
C ILE A 112 -6.05 -8.06 18.40
N GLY A 113 -7.20 -7.46 18.73
CA GLY A 113 -7.83 -7.51 20.04
C GLY A 113 -9.36 -7.42 20.00
N PRO A 114 -10.02 -7.31 21.14
CA PRO A 114 -9.45 -7.39 22.48
C PRO A 114 -9.07 -8.82 22.87
N LYS A 115 -8.21 -8.96 23.88
CA LYS A 115 -7.79 -10.27 24.40
C LYS A 115 -8.98 -11.16 24.79
N SER A 116 -10.03 -10.59 25.39
CA SER A 116 -11.25 -11.29 25.77
C SER A 116 -11.95 -11.97 24.59
N ALA A 117 -12.00 -11.34 23.42
CA ALA A 117 -12.56 -11.93 22.21
C ALA A 117 -11.72 -13.13 21.73
N ILE A 118 -10.39 -12.99 21.76
CA ILE A 118 -9.47 -14.07 21.41
C ILE A 118 -9.60 -15.25 22.39
N ASP A 119 -9.72 -14.97 23.69
CA ASP A 119 -9.92 -15.99 24.71
C ASP A 119 -11.28 -16.72 24.52
N SER A 120 -12.34 -16.01 24.13
CA SER A 120 -13.64 -16.62 23.80
C SER A 120 -13.56 -17.58 22.61
N ILE A 121 -12.82 -17.21 21.55
CA ILE A 121 -12.57 -18.08 20.40
C ILE A 121 -11.80 -19.35 20.81
N LYS A 122 -10.77 -19.20 21.67
CA LYS A 122 -10.00 -20.35 22.21
C LYS A 122 -10.85 -21.26 23.09
N LYS A 123 -11.74 -20.69 23.94
CA LYS A 123 -12.70 -21.47 24.76
C LYS A 123 -13.67 -22.28 23.89
N ALA A 124 -14.01 -21.81 22.70
CA ALA A 124 -14.78 -22.57 21.72
C ALA A 124 -13.98 -23.68 21.02
N LYS A 125 -12.76 -24.00 21.52
CA LYS A 125 -11.84 -25.04 20.99
C LYS A 125 -11.39 -24.78 19.53
N ILE A 126 -11.41 -23.53 19.08
CA ILE A 126 -10.91 -23.12 17.77
C ILE A 126 -9.41 -22.83 17.88
N LYS A 127 -8.61 -23.38 16.95
CA LYS A 127 -7.17 -23.13 16.90
C LYS A 127 -6.91 -21.67 16.53
N VAL A 128 -6.20 -20.94 17.39
CA VAL A 128 -5.73 -19.56 17.12
C VAL A 128 -4.21 -19.58 17.00
N ALA A 129 -3.68 -19.05 15.90
CA ALA A 129 -2.25 -18.95 15.65
C ALA A 129 -1.85 -17.50 15.39
N SER A 130 -0.76 -17.06 16.03
CA SER A 130 -0.17 -15.75 15.80
C SER A 130 0.94 -15.84 14.77
N ILE A 131 1.01 -14.85 13.88
CA ILE A 131 2.07 -14.69 12.89
C ILE A 131 2.83 -13.39 13.13
N PRO A 132 4.08 -13.28 12.64
CA PRO A 132 4.82 -12.02 12.70
C PRO A 132 4.16 -10.94 11.85
N GLU A 133 4.22 -9.70 12.32
CA GLU A 133 3.91 -8.52 11.51
C GLU A 133 5.00 -8.28 10.46
N ALA A 134 4.69 -7.49 9.44
CA ALA A 134 5.65 -7.05 8.43
C ALA A 134 5.60 -5.53 8.31
N TRP A 135 6.72 -4.88 8.63
CA TRP A 135 6.92 -3.44 8.57
C TRP A 135 8.05 -3.05 7.61
N ASN A 136 8.62 -4.04 6.91
CA ASN A 136 9.64 -3.83 5.87
C ASN A 136 9.59 -4.98 4.86
N LEU A 137 10.36 -4.84 3.78
CA LEU A 137 10.37 -5.83 2.69
C LEU A 137 10.88 -7.22 3.11
N GLN A 138 11.81 -7.30 4.07
CA GLN A 138 12.36 -8.56 4.57
C GLN A 138 11.34 -9.32 5.43
N ASP A 139 10.53 -8.62 6.20
CA ASP A 139 9.52 -9.22 7.05
C ASP A 139 8.38 -9.86 6.26
N ILE A 140 8.11 -9.39 5.03
CA ILE A 140 7.12 -10.03 4.14
C ILE A 140 7.46 -11.51 3.95
N GLN A 141 8.73 -11.82 3.69
CA GLN A 141 9.17 -13.20 3.47
C GLN A 141 8.92 -14.07 4.70
N LYS A 142 9.24 -13.58 5.90
CA LYS A 142 8.98 -14.29 7.18
C LYS A 142 7.50 -14.54 7.38
N LYS A 143 6.67 -13.55 7.10
CA LYS A 143 5.21 -13.61 7.23
C LYS A 143 4.60 -14.63 6.27
N VAL A 144 5.02 -14.64 5.00
CA VAL A 144 4.59 -15.62 3.98
C VAL A 144 4.97 -17.04 4.41
N LEU A 145 6.21 -17.26 4.88
CA LEU A 145 6.65 -18.59 5.35
C LEU A 145 5.90 -19.03 6.60
N ALA A 146 5.63 -18.12 7.54
CA ALA A 146 4.86 -18.44 8.73
C ALA A 146 3.43 -18.88 8.39
N ILE A 147 2.76 -18.17 7.47
CA ILE A 147 1.42 -18.58 6.99
C ILE A 147 1.50 -19.93 6.27
N GLY A 148 2.46 -20.11 5.34
CA GLY A 148 2.64 -21.36 4.63
C GLY A 148 2.81 -22.56 5.58
N LYS A 149 3.58 -22.40 6.65
CA LYS A 149 3.75 -23.42 7.70
C LYS A 149 2.44 -23.72 8.42
N LEU A 150 1.64 -22.71 8.78
CA LEU A 150 0.38 -22.87 9.49
C LEU A 150 -0.67 -23.65 8.68
N VAL A 151 -0.66 -23.46 7.36
CA VAL A 151 -1.63 -24.09 6.45
C VAL A 151 -1.06 -25.30 5.71
N ASN A 152 0.15 -25.74 6.07
CA ASN A 152 0.89 -26.88 5.49
C ASN A 152 1.23 -26.73 3.99
N GLU A 153 1.43 -25.46 3.53
CA GLU A 153 1.77 -25.11 2.16
C GLU A 153 3.18 -24.49 2.06
N ASN A 154 4.17 -25.16 2.67
CA ASN A 154 5.55 -24.65 2.72
C ASN A 154 6.20 -24.49 1.33
N SER A 155 5.90 -25.36 0.38
CA SER A 155 6.42 -25.29 -0.99
C SER A 155 5.87 -24.07 -1.72
N GLN A 156 4.56 -23.86 -1.64
CA GLN A 156 3.87 -22.69 -2.22
C GLN A 156 4.39 -21.39 -1.62
N ALA A 157 4.60 -21.34 -0.30
CA ALA A 157 5.14 -20.17 0.38
C ALA A 157 6.56 -19.82 -0.09
N ARG A 158 7.43 -20.82 -0.28
CA ARG A 158 8.78 -20.60 -0.85
C ARG A 158 8.71 -20.11 -2.30
N ASN A 159 7.83 -20.70 -3.11
CA ASN A 159 7.62 -20.29 -4.50
C ASN A 159 7.12 -18.84 -4.57
N LEU A 160 6.10 -18.50 -3.80
CA LEU A 160 5.56 -17.12 -3.73
C LEU A 160 6.65 -16.12 -3.32
N ASN A 161 7.46 -16.43 -2.30
CA ASN A 161 8.57 -15.59 -1.89
C ASN A 161 9.61 -15.39 -3.00
N GLY A 162 9.97 -16.44 -3.74
CA GLY A 162 10.90 -16.35 -4.88
C GLY A 162 10.37 -15.42 -5.97
N LEU A 163 9.08 -15.54 -6.31
CA LEU A 163 8.43 -14.67 -7.30
C LEU A 163 8.38 -13.22 -6.82
N MET A 164 8.03 -12.99 -5.54
CA MET A 164 7.99 -11.64 -4.95
C MET A 164 9.38 -11.01 -4.92
N GLN A 165 10.42 -11.76 -4.55
CA GLN A 165 11.80 -11.26 -4.55
C GLN A 165 12.24 -10.84 -5.95
N LYS A 166 12.01 -11.69 -6.96
CA LYS A 166 12.30 -11.38 -8.38
C LYS A 166 11.58 -10.11 -8.83
N ALA A 167 10.27 -10.01 -8.56
CA ALA A 167 9.48 -8.84 -8.92
C ALA A 167 9.93 -7.57 -8.18
N THR A 168 10.34 -7.68 -6.90
CA THR A 168 10.89 -6.55 -6.13
C THR A 168 12.22 -6.05 -6.72
N ILE A 169 13.09 -6.96 -7.19
CA ILE A 169 14.33 -6.56 -7.86
C ILE A 169 14.01 -5.83 -9.17
N GLN A 170 13.06 -6.34 -9.94
CA GLN A 170 12.62 -5.73 -11.20
C GLN A 170 11.92 -4.37 -11.03
N SER A 171 11.26 -4.12 -9.89
CA SER A 171 10.62 -2.84 -9.60
C SER A 171 11.61 -1.70 -9.33
N LYS A 172 12.86 -2.04 -8.98
CA LYS A 172 13.92 -1.06 -8.77
C LYS A 172 14.32 -0.46 -10.11
N SER A 173 14.02 0.79 -10.31
CA SER A 173 14.39 1.53 -11.51
C SER A 173 15.08 2.83 -11.12
N ASN A 174 16.02 3.28 -11.94
CA ASN A 174 16.64 4.57 -11.74
C ASN A 174 15.59 5.69 -11.85
N LEU A 175 15.35 6.41 -10.78
CA LEU A 175 14.44 7.55 -10.75
C LEU A 175 14.99 8.77 -11.50
N GLY A 176 16.30 8.82 -11.75
CA GLY A 176 16.98 9.97 -12.32
C GLY A 176 17.11 11.16 -11.35
N TRP A 177 16.71 10.99 -10.09
CA TRP A 177 16.86 11.92 -8.96
C TRP A 177 16.71 11.16 -7.64
N GLN A 178 17.02 11.81 -6.52
CA GLN A 178 16.88 11.23 -5.18
C GLN A 178 15.87 12.06 -4.38
N PRO A 179 14.55 11.78 -4.50
CA PRO A 179 13.52 12.55 -3.81
C PRO A 179 13.63 12.41 -2.29
N LYS A 180 13.53 13.54 -1.59
CA LYS A 180 13.23 13.57 -0.16
C LYS A 180 11.75 13.35 0.03
N VAL A 181 11.37 12.21 0.60
CA VAL A 181 9.97 11.82 0.81
C VAL A 181 9.67 11.87 2.30
N VAL A 182 8.49 12.34 2.67
CA VAL A 182 7.97 12.21 4.03
C VAL A 182 6.64 11.49 4.01
N PHE A 183 6.49 10.49 4.87
CA PHE A 183 5.20 9.83 5.08
C PHE A 183 4.40 10.55 6.16
N LEU A 184 3.13 10.89 5.84
CA LEU A 184 2.19 11.45 6.79
C LEU A 184 1.00 10.51 6.99
N TYR A 185 0.78 10.11 8.25
CA TYR A 185 -0.38 9.35 8.67
C TYR A 185 -1.44 10.32 9.21
N LEU A 186 -2.60 10.36 8.53
CA LEU A 186 -3.65 11.35 8.78
C LEU A 186 -4.97 10.67 9.11
N ARG A 187 -5.67 11.15 10.14
CA ARG A 187 -7.06 10.78 10.49
C ARG A 187 -7.77 12.02 11.00
N GLY A 188 -8.31 12.83 10.05
CA GLY A 188 -8.95 14.12 10.32
C GLY A 188 -10.04 14.06 11.39
N PRO A 189 -11.03 13.15 11.33
CA PRO A 189 -12.09 13.07 12.34
C PRO A 189 -11.60 12.79 13.76
N SER A 190 -10.44 12.11 13.90
CA SER A 190 -9.81 11.80 15.19
C SER A 190 -8.72 12.80 15.57
N SER A 191 -8.48 13.83 14.77
CA SER A 191 -7.39 14.80 14.92
C SER A 191 -6.01 14.15 15.10
N ILE A 192 -5.80 12.97 14.44
CA ILE A 192 -4.52 12.26 14.46
C ILE A 192 -3.71 12.67 13.24
N TYR A 193 -2.60 13.36 13.50
CA TYR A 193 -1.64 13.81 12.48
C TYR A 193 -0.26 13.38 12.91
N LEU A 194 0.31 12.39 12.22
CA LEU A 194 1.61 11.82 12.55
C LEU A 194 2.54 11.90 11.34
N ILE A 195 3.83 12.08 11.64
CA ILE A 195 4.93 11.94 10.67
C ILE A 195 5.56 10.56 10.86
N GLY A 196 5.75 9.81 9.78
CA GLY A 196 6.43 8.53 9.77
C GLY A 196 7.93 8.69 10.00
N GLY A 197 8.46 7.82 10.83
CA GLY A 197 9.89 7.70 11.11
C GLY A 197 10.41 6.29 10.81
N PRO A 198 11.56 5.90 11.37
CA PRO A 198 12.17 4.59 11.13
C PRO A 198 11.25 3.46 11.63
N GLY A 199 11.00 2.47 10.77
CA GLY A 199 10.07 1.36 11.07
C GLY A 199 8.59 1.66 10.86
N SER A 200 8.24 2.80 10.27
CA SER A 200 6.84 3.10 9.87
C SER A 200 6.35 2.25 8.70
N GLY A 201 7.26 1.54 8.03
CA GLY A 201 7.01 0.81 6.79
C GLY A 201 7.29 1.65 5.55
N ALA A 202 6.88 2.90 5.53
CA ALA A 202 7.13 3.79 4.39
C ALA A 202 8.62 3.98 4.12
N ASP A 203 9.46 4.03 5.15
CA ASP A 203 10.92 4.10 5.08
C ASP A 203 11.52 2.96 4.24
N SER A 204 11.01 1.75 4.42
CA SER A 204 11.44 0.57 3.65
C SER A 204 11.05 0.67 2.16
N LEU A 205 9.86 1.18 1.85
CA LEU A 205 9.41 1.37 0.47
C LEU A 205 10.17 2.49 -0.23
N VAL A 206 10.32 3.64 0.41
CA VAL A 206 11.05 4.80 -0.11
C VAL A 206 12.52 4.44 -0.36
N GLY A 207 13.16 3.77 0.61
CA GLY A 207 14.55 3.34 0.49
C GLY A 207 14.76 2.32 -0.64
N ALA A 208 13.82 1.39 -0.85
CA ALA A 208 13.87 0.42 -1.94
C ALA A 208 13.86 1.07 -3.33
N LEU A 209 13.26 2.26 -3.45
CA LEU A 209 13.21 3.04 -4.69
C LEU A 209 14.38 4.01 -4.86
N GLY A 210 15.30 4.06 -3.90
CA GLY A 210 16.43 5.00 -3.94
C GLY A 210 16.09 6.43 -3.50
N GLY A 211 14.91 6.66 -2.93
CA GLY A 211 14.53 7.90 -2.29
C GLY A 211 15.12 8.02 -0.87
N VAL A 212 14.95 9.18 -0.27
CA VAL A 212 15.35 9.48 1.11
C VAL A 212 14.10 9.72 1.93
N ASP A 213 13.75 8.82 2.85
CA ASP A 213 12.75 9.10 3.87
C ASP A 213 13.33 10.06 4.91
N VAL A 214 12.87 11.32 4.87
CA VAL A 214 13.42 12.36 5.76
C VAL A 214 12.93 12.21 7.20
N GLY A 215 11.73 11.63 7.41
CA GLY A 215 11.25 11.28 8.73
C GLY A 215 12.09 10.19 9.38
N ALA A 216 12.42 9.13 8.62
CA ALA A 216 13.26 8.05 9.11
C ALA A 216 14.70 8.49 9.43
N LYS A 217 15.21 9.56 8.78
CA LYS A 217 16.53 10.13 9.08
C LYS A 217 16.57 10.99 10.34
N THR A 218 15.46 11.64 10.67
CA THR A 218 15.46 12.69 11.70
C THR A 218 14.74 12.28 12.99
N LEU A 219 13.82 11.30 12.90
CA LEU A 219 13.00 10.86 14.02
C LEU A 219 13.54 9.57 14.63
N LYS A 220 13.11 9.25 15.85
CA LYS A 220 13.61 8.08 16.60
C LYS A 220 12.59 6.94 16.70
N THR A 221 11.30 7.23 16.46
CA THR A 221 10.21 6.28 16.60
C THR A 221 9.42 6.16 15.30
N PRO A 222 8.70 5.05 15.06
CA PRO A 222 7.97 4.82 13.82
C PRO A 222 6.91 5.89 13.52
N PHE A 223 6.29 6.45 14.56
CA PHE A 223 5.30 7.51 14.41
C PHE A 223 5.53 8.59 15.48
N ASN A 224 5.50 9.84 15.04
CA ASN A 224 5.73 11.01 15.88
C ASN A 224 4.63 12.04 15.58
N THR A 225 4.27 12.87 16.56
CA THR A 225 3.33 13.95 16.34
C THR A 225 3.84 14.89 15.24
N LEU A 226 2.99 15.20 14.28
CA LEU A 226 3.30 16.16 13.22
C LEU A 226 3.32 17.57 13.80
N THR A 227 4.44 18.26 13.66
CA THR A 227 4.56 19.70 13.96
C THR A 227 4.98 20.46 12.71
N SER A 228 4.60 21.73 12.62
CA SER A 228 4.99 22.61 11.52
C SER A 228 6.51 22.74 11.38
N GLU A 229 7.20 22.87 12.52
CA GLU A 229 8.66 23.03 12.60
C GLU A 229 9.36 21.79 12.07
N ALA A 230 8.95 20.59 12.50
CA ALA A 230 9.52 19.33 12.03
C ALA A 230 9.34 19.16 10.53
N LEU A 231 8.16 19.52 9.99
CA LEU A 231 7.86 19.37 8.59
C LEU A 231 8.63 20.38 7.72
N ILE A 232 8.72 21.65 8.17
CA ILE A 232 9.48 22.69 7.47
C ILE A 232 10.99 22.37 7.48
N ALA A 233 11.51 21.90 8.62
CA ALA A 233 12.92 21.49 8.73
C ALA A 233 13.25 20.28 7.85
N ALA A 234 12.34 19.29 7.76
CA ALA A 234 12.48 18.14 6.88
C ALA A 234 12.45 18.53 5.39
N ASN A 235 11.70 19.58 5.04
CA ASN A 235 11.51 20.14 3.71
C ASN A 235 11.49 19.07 2.60
N PRO A 236 10.47 18.19 2.57
CA PRO A 236 10.38 17.11 1.59
C PRO A 236 10.13 17.64 0.18
N ASP A 237 10.52 16.83 -0.82
CA ASP A 237 10.21 17.05 -2.23
C ASP A 237 8.89 16.41 -2.63
N VAL A 238 8.46 15.35 -1.89
CA VAL A 238 7.21 14.60 -2.12
C VAL A 238 6.58 14.23 -0.78
N PHE A 239 5.27 14.41 -0.66
CA PHE A 239 4.46 13.83 0.40
C PHE A 239 3.97 12.44 -0.03
N LEU A 240 4.20 11.44 0.81
CA LEU A 240 3.55 10.14 0.75
C LEU A 240 2.43 10.11 1.78
N VAL A 241 1.19 9.83 1.36
CA VAL A 241 0.01 9.80 2.23
C VAL A 241 -0.88 8.61 1.88
N MET A 242 -1.71 8.17 2.82
CA MET A 242 -2.76 7.21 2.52
C MET A 242 -3.98 7.92 1.93
N SER A 243 -4.63 7.31 0.93
CA SER A 243 -5.76 7.93 0.21
C SER A 243 -6.92 8.32 1.14
N LYS A 244 -7.32 7.42 2.07
CA LYS A 244 -8.36 7.76 3.07
C LYS A 244 -7.90 8.83 4.06
N GLY A 245 -6.61 8.84 4.40
CA GLY A 245 -6.01 9.87 5.22
C GLY A 245 -6.11 11.24 4.56
N LEU A 246 -5.73 11.34 3.29
CA LEU A 246 -5.85 12.56 2.49
C LEU A 246 -7.30 13.04 2.38
N GLN A 247 -8.23 12.12 2.09
CA GLN A 247 -9.67 12.43 2.02
C GLN A 247 -10.20 12.94 3.37
N SER A 248 -9.74 12.36 4.48
CA SER A 248 -10.20 12.68 5.84
C SER A 248 -9.88 14.11 6.29
N VAL A 249 -8.93 14.76 5.65
CA VAL A 249 -8.55 16.17 5.91
C VAL A 249 -9.06 17.13 4.85
N GLY A 250 -9.99 16.71 3.98
CA GLY A 250 -10.57 17.53 2.91
C GLY A 250 -9.81 17.50 1.60
N GLY A 251 -9.17 16.37 1.31
CA GLY A 251 -8.38 16.17 0.10
C GLY A 251 -7.14 17.07 0.03
N VAL A 252 -6.65 17.32 -1.17
CA VAL A 252 -5.46 18.16 -1.39
C VAL A 252 -5.64 19.57 -0.84
N SER A 253 -6.82 20.17 -1.03
CA SER A 253 -7.08 21.54 -0.56
C SER A 253 -7.02 21.66 0.96
N GLY A 254 -7.59 20.70 1.70
CA GLY A 254 -7.51 20.66 3.16
C GLY A 254 -6.11 20.29 3.65
N PHE A 255 -5.45 19.35 2.97
CA PHE A 255 -4.09 18.93 3.28
C PHE A 255 -3.08 20.09 3.22
N LEU A 256 -3.15 20.93 2.19
CA LEU A 256 -2.28 22.10 2.05
C LEU A 256 -2.49 23.18 3.13
N LYS A 257 -3.61 23.13 3.85
CA LYS A 257 -3.88 24.02 5.00
C LYS A 257 -3.32 23.50 6.31
N LEU A 258 -2.85 22.25 6.36
CA LEU A 258 -2.22 21.71 7.57
C LEU A 258 -0.93 22.48 7.88
N PRO A 259 -0.62 22.68 9.17
CA PRO A 259 0.54 23.46 9.60
C PRO A 259 1.85 22.93 9.00
N GLY A 260 2.63 23.81 8.39
CA GLY A 260 3.93 23.48 7.78
C GLY A 260 3.88 22.91 6.37
N VAL A 261 2.74 22.37 5.90
CA VAL A 261 2.66 21.68 4.59
C VAL A 261 2.96 22.62 3.43
N ALA A 262 2.26 23.75 3.32
CA ALA A 262 2.39 24.68 2.20
C ALA A 262 3.77 25.37 2.15
N GLN A 263 4.54 25.39 3.24
CA GLN A 263 5.86 26.02 3.31
C GLN A 263 6.97 25.14 2.74
N THR A 264 6.76 23.83 2.60
CA THR A 264 7.74 22.87 2.07
C THR A 264 7.84 22.91 0.54
N ASN A 265 8.90 22.32 -0.03
CA ASN A 265 9.04 22.13 -1.47
C ASN A 265 7.86 21.33 -2.04
N ALA A 266 7.52 20.19 -1.39
CA ALA A 266 6.39 19.35 -1.79
C ALA A 266 5.05 20.08 -1.75
N GLY A 267 4.83 20.94 -0.75
CA GLY A 267 3.61 21.75 -0.62
C GLY A 267 3.49 22.81 -1.72
N LYS A 268 4.56 23.53 -1.98
CA LYS A 268 4.62 24.58 -3.04
C LYS A 268 4.38 23.99 -4.44
N THR A 269 4.95 22.82 -4.72
CA THR A 269 4.80 22.11 -6.00
C THR A 269 3.62 21.14 -6.05
N LYS A 270 2.92 20.97 -4.91
CA LYS A 270 1.81 20.02 -4.72
C LYS A 270 2.17 18.58 -5.09
N ARG A 271 3.43 18.16 -4.88
CA ARG A 271 3.88 16.79 -5.13
C ARG A 271 3.39 15.87 -4.04
N ILE A 272 2.25 15.23 -4.31
CA ILE A 272 1.54 14.35 -3.37
C ILE A 272 1.35 12.99 -4.03
N LEU A 273 1.95 11.97 -3.45
CA LEU A 273 1.74 10.57 -3.80
C LEU A 273 0.78 9.96 -2.77
N SER A 274 -0.47 9.77 -3.17
CA SER A 274 -1.45 9.08 -2.34
C SER A 274 -1.53 7.61 -2.73
N VAL A 275 -1.56 6.74 -1.72
CA VAL A 275 -1.59 5.29 -1.90
C VAL A 275 -2.75 4.73 -1.10
N ASP A 276 -3.52 3.79 -1.69
CA ASP A 276 -4.59 3.11 -0.97
C ASP A 276 -4.08 2.51 0.35
N ASP A 277 -4.84 2.69 1.42
CA ASP A 277 -4.46 2.28 2.77
C ASP A 277 -4.09 0.78 2.83
N SER A 278 -4.84 -0.06 2.10
CA SER A 278 -4.59 -1.51 2.07
C SER A 278 -3.29 -1.89 1.35
N LEU A 279 -2.77 -1.04 0.47
CA LEU A 279 -1.50 -1.27 -0.21
C LEU A 279 -0.32 -0.87 0.67
N LEU A 280 -0.40 0.33 1.28
CA LEU A 280 0.72 0.90 2.02
C LEU A 280 1.01 0.15 3.32
N LEU A 281 -0.03 -0.38 3.96
CA LEU A 281 0.07 -1.01 5.29
C LEU A 281 0.13 -2.54 5.26
N SER A 282 -0.25 -3.22 4.15
CA SER A 282 -0.40 -4.68 4.17
C SER A 282 0.92 -5.45 4.13
N PHE A 283 1.93 -4.91 3.47
CA PHE A 283 3.21 -5.60 3.26
C PHE A 283 3.01 -7.07 2.86
N GLY A 284 2.65 -7.30 1.61
CA GLY A 284 2.25 -8.61 1.10
C GLY A 284 2.51 -8.80 -0.40
N PRO A 285 1.78 -9.70 -1.06
CA PRO A 285 2.00 -10.06 -2.47
C PRO A 285 1.83 -8.94 -3.48
N ARG A 286 1.16 -7.83 -3.12
CA ARG A 286 1.06 -6.63 -3.96
C ARG A 286 2.24 -5.68 -3.82
N THR A 287 3.09 -5.83 -2.81
CA THR A 287 4.19 -4.88 -2.54
C THR A 287 5.15 -4.69 -3.71
N PRO A 288 5.56 -5.73 -4.48
CA PRO A 288 6.42 -5.53 -5.65
C PRO A 288 5.77 -4.66 -6.74
N ALA A 289 4.49 -4.90 -7.04
CA ALA A 289 3.75 -4.11 -8.01
C ALA A 289 3.49 -2.67 -7.51
N LEU A 290 3.27 -2.49 -6.20
CA LEU A 290 3.20 -1.17 -5.57
C LEU A 290 4.51 -0.40 -5.77
N LEU A 291 5.67 -1.02 -5.54
CA LEU A 291 6.98 -0.39 -5.77
C LEU A 291 7.14 0.07 -7.22
N THR A 292 6.70 -0.74 -8.20
CA THR A 292 6.71 -0.34 -9.61
C THR A 292 5.88 0.94 -9.83
N LYS A 293 4.64 0.97 -9.31
CA LYS A 293 3.75 2.13 -9.43
C LYS A 293 4.28 3.37 -8.72
N MET A 294 4.85 3.20 -7.52
CA MET A 294 5.50 4.31 -6.81
C MET A 294 6.71 4.85 -7.59
N SER A 295 7.51 3.96 -8.20
CA SER A 295 8.64 4.37 -9.04
C SER A 295 8.18 5.19 -10.26
N GLU A 296 7.13 4.74 -10.96
CA GLU A 296 6.52 5.47 -12.08
C GLU A 296 6.05 6.87 -11.64
N ALA A 297 5.34 6.94 -10.50
CA ALA A 297 4.85 8.18 -9.94
C ALA A 297 5.98 9.15 -9.57
N LEU A 298 7.02 8.68 -8.86
CA LEU A 298 8.17 9.51 -8.48
C LEU A 298 8.96 10.01 -9.69
N LYS A 299 9.06 9.23 -10.77
CA LYS A 299 9.65 9.70 -12.03
C LYS A 299 8.85 10.81 -12.69
N ALA A 300 7.53 10.70 -12.69
CA ALA A 300 6.64 11.71 -13.26
C ALA A 300 6.62 13.01 -12.45
N MET A 301 7.05 12.98 -11.18
CA MET A 301 7.15 14.14 -10.28
C MET A 301 8.50 14.87 -10.35
N LYS A 302 9.47 14.34 -11.08
CA LYS A 302 10.79 14.99 -11.23
C LYS A 302 10.66 16.31 -11.96
#